data_80585dc8065a88d50b67c2cb1783a76d
#
_entry.id   80585dc8065a88d50b67c2cb1783a76d
#
_cell.length_a   1.000
_cell.length_b   1.000
_cell.length_c   1.000
_cell.angle_alpha   90.00
_cell.angle_beta   90.00
_cell.angle_gamma   90.00
#
_symmetry.space_group_name_H-M   'P 1'
#
loop_
_entity.id
_entity.type
_entity.pdbx_description
1 polymer ?
#
loop_
_entity_poly.entity_id
_entity_poly.type
_entity_poly.pdbx_seq_one_letter_code
_entity_poly.pdbx_strand_id
1 'polypeptide(L)'
;IGTGVGLALVTALAAYAAAVRPQLRIAPVTAIIALLGNLPGNSPGQFAVDRIAEIALGGVIGVAISLIIFPARSRGVLAQRVGDVLEQCESLMRSAADAMESGASPPGVGQQAPLRAALGAVETAMKDAERERQSRLADHGVPRAVPRTLWRIRNDLVHVTRGLESRLPDTVGAYFHPAAARLLRHEADVAAACRQAFAEHRRVVPLDSERHYAEFADAIAQLRAAQVAKGLDFEMIGRLFGEIFALQQLHRNCTDLIARIDEAAVAPAQHRLFGRRGDQTMPSSP
;
A
#
# COMPACT_ATOMS: atom_id res chain seq x y z
N ILE A 1 -1.16 52.13 -26.62
CA ILE A 1 0.07 51.31 -26.70
C ILE A 1 0.51 50.84 -25.30
N GLY A 2 0.39 51.68 -24.24
CA GLY A 2 0.82 51.30 -22.88
C GLY A 2 0.07 50.17 -22.22
N THR A 3 -1.26 50.08 -22.41
CA THR A 3 -2.09 49.05 -21.82
C THR A 3 -1.85 47.63 -22.40
N GLY A 4 -1.59 47.53 -23.72
CA GLY A 4 -1.28 46.26 -24.36
C GLY A 4 0.09 45.70 -23.96
N VAL A 5 1.10 46.56 -23.80
CA VAL A 5 2.44 46.16 -23.34
C VAL A 5 2.38 45.70 -21.85
N GLY A 6 1.60 46.41 -21.01
CA GLY A 6 1.42 46.04 -19.62
C GLY A 6 0.71 44.65 -19.49
N LEU A 7 -0.33 44.43 -20.29
CA LEU A 7 -1.02 43.14 -20.34
C LEU A 7 -0.07 42.00 -20.75
N ALA A 8 0.71 42.20 -21.80
CA ALA A 8 1.65 41.20 -22.28
C ALA A 8 2.73 40.84 -21.24
N LEU A 9 3.28 41.85 -20.55
CA LEU A 9 4.28 41.64 -19.50
C LEU A 9 3.73 40.89 -18.28
N VAL A 10 2.56 41.27 -17.78
CA VAL A 10 1.97 40.62 -16.61
C VAL A 10 1.55 39.18 -16.94
N THR A 11 1.01 38.96 -18.15
CA THR A 11 0.65 37.60 -18.58
C THR A 11 1.90 36.73 -18.77
N ALA A 12 2.98 37.25 -19.33
CA ALA A 12 4.24 36.52 -19.48
C ALA A 12 4.86 36.15 -18.12
N LEU A 13 4.86 37.05 -17.16
CA LEU A 13 5.33 36.78 -15.79
C LEU A 13 4.47 35.73 -15.08
N ALA A 14 3.16 35.85 -15.22
CA ALA A 14 2.22 34.84 -14.64
C ALA A 14 2.37 33.47 -15.30
N ALA A 15 2.60 33.42 -16.63
CA ALA A 15 2.87 32.18 -17.34
C ALA A 15 4.21 31.56 -16.94
N TYR A 16 5.24 32.36 -16.74
CA TYR A 16 6.52 31.89 -16.21
C TYR A 16 6.38 31.33 -14.79
N ALA A 17 5.67 32.01 -13.90
CA ALA A 17 5.39 31.51 -12.55
C ALA A 17 4.59 30.20 -12.56
N ALA A 18 3.64 30.06 -13.48
CA ALA A 18 2.89 28.83 -13.68
C ALA A 18 3.75 27.66 -14.21
N ALA A 19 4.76 27.95 -15.02
CA ALA A 19 5.71 26.96 -15.51
C ALA A 19 6.63 26.43 -14.39
N VAL A 20 7.06 27.33 -13.49
CA VAL A 20 7.93 26.97 -12.35
C VAL A 20 7.15 26.28 -11.23
N ARG A 21 5.89 26.68 -11.01
CA ARG A 21 5.01 26.11 -9.98
C ARG A 21 3.67 25.70 -10.57
N PRO A 22 3.42 24.40 -10.77
CA PRO A 22 2.17 23.88 -11.36
C PRO A 22 0.89 24.32 -10.62
N GLN A 23 1.02 24.69 -9.34
CA GLN A 23 -0.07 25.23 -8.52
C GLN A 23 -0.59 26.59 -9.02
N LEU A 24 0.22 27.34 -9.78
CA LEU A 24 -0.10 28.66 -10.31
C LEU A 24 -0.65 28.63 -11.74
N ARG A 25 -1.08 27.49 -12.26
CA ARG A 25 -1.59 27.34 -13.65
C ARG A 25 -2.75 28.28 -14.00
N ILE A 26 -3.54 28.69 -12.99
CA ILE A 26 -4.69 29.56 -13.17
C ILE A 26 -4.26 31.05 -13.20
N ALA A 27 -3.06 31.39 -12.69
CA ALA A 27 -2.61 32.78 -12.58
C ALA A 27 -2.62 33.59 -13.91
N PRO A 28 -2.20 33.06 -15.08
CA PRO A 28 -2.25 33.81 -16.33
C PRO A 28 -3.68 34.18 -16.75
N VAL A 29 -4.63 33.25 -16.59
CA VAL A 29 -6.05 33.48 -16.93
C VAL A 29 -6.64 34.53 -16.00
N THR A 30 -6.37 34.43 -14.71
CA THR A 30 -6.85 35.41 -13.71
C THR A 30 -6.27 36.80 -13.98
N ALA A 31 -4.99 36.90 -14.38
CA ALA A 31 -4.34 38.13 -14.73
C ALA A 31 -5.00 38.83 -15.96
N ILE A 32 -5.31 38.05 -17.00
CA ILE A 32 -6.02 38.54 -18.19
C ILE A 32 -7.42 39.06 -17.81
N ILE A 33 -8.19 38.28 -17.03
CA ILE A 33 -9.53 38.68 -16.61
C ILE A 33 -9.46 39.96 -15.73
N ALA A 34 -8.51 40.05 -14.84
CA ALA A 34 -8.34 41.22 -13.98
C ALA A 34 -7.98 42.49 -14.75
N LEU A 35 -7.20 42.38 -15.82
CA LEU A 35 -6.77 43.54 -16.62
C LEU A 35 -7.80 43.95 -17.69
N LEU A 36 -8.57 42.99 -18.24
CA LEU A 36 -9.59 43.28 -19.26
C LEU A 36 -10.99 43.56 -18.66
N GLY A 37 -11.25 43.13 -17.44
CA GLY A 37 -12.56 43.26 -16.79
C GLY A 37 -12.82 44.62 -16.13
N ASN A 38 -11.94 45.60 -16.32
CA ASN A 38 -12.09 46.92 -15.72
C ASN A 38 -13.25 47.69 -16.41
N LEU A 39 -14.42 47.75 -15.77
CA LEU A 39 -15.56 48.54 -16.24
C LEU A 39 -15.30 50.03 -16.03
N PRO A 40 -15.79 50.90 -16.95
CA PRO A 40 -15.65 52.34 -16.80
C PRO A 40 -16.37 52.82 -15.51
N GLY A 41 -15.60 53.35 -14.57
CA GLY A 41 -16.15 53.92 -13.32
C GLY A 41 -15.50 53.40 -12.03
N ASN A 42 -14.83 52.25 -12.04
CA ASN A 42 -14.16 51.72 -10.85
C ASN A 42 -12.64 52.02 -10.88
N SER A 43 -12.06 52.35 -9.74
CA SER A 43 -10.63 52.45 -9.66
C SER A 43 -9.95 51.07 -9.85
N PRO A 44 -8.84 50.97 -10.57
CA PRO A 44 -8.14 49.69 -10.78
C PRO A 44 -7.83 48.92 -9.49
N GLY A 45 -7.58 49.67 -8.39
CA GLY A 45 -7.32 49.08 -7.08
C GLY A 45 -8.55 48.42 -6.43
N GLN A 46 -9.72 49.03 -6.52
CA GLN A 46 -10.96 48.46 -6.00
C GLN A 46 -11.33 47.19 -6.76
N PHE A 47 -11.25 47.22 -8.09
CA PHE A 47 -11.49 46.01 -8.90
C PHE A 47 -10.55 44.83 -8.53
N ALA A 48 -9.26 45.12 -8.28
CA ALA A 48 -8.31 44.10 -7.86
C ALA A 48 -8.65 43.52 -6.48
N VAL A 49 -9.06 44.35 -5.53
CA VAL A 49 -9.49 43.90 -4.18
C VAL A 49 -10.75 43.04 -4.25
N ASP A 50 -11.75 43.47 -5.01
CA ASP A 50 -13.00 42.70 -5.20
C ASP A 50 -12.71 41.34 -5.82
N ARG A 51 -11.81 41.27 -6.80
CA ARG A 51 -11.40 40.02 -7.44
C ARG A 51 -10.65 39.09 -6.50
N ILE A 52 -9.77 39.61 -5.66
CA ILE A 52 -9.11 38.80 -4.61
C ILE A 52 -10.13 38.26 -3.62
N ALA A 53 -11.11 39.07 -3.21
CA ALA A 53 -12.15 38.65 -2.29
C ALA A 53 -13.05 37.55 -2.90
N GLU A 54 -13.45 37.69 -4.16
CA GLU A 54 -14.22 36.66 -4.88
C GLU A 54 -13.48 35.33 -4.98
N ILE A 55 -12.17 35.39 -5.37
CA ILE A 55 -11.35 34.19 -5.48
C ILE A 55 -11.13 33.53 -4.10
N ALA A 56 -10.89 34.33 -3.07
CA ALA A 56 -10.73 33.84 -1.71
C ALA A 56 -12.01 33.20 -1.18
N LEU A 57 -13.15 33.85 -1.39
CA LEU A 57 -14.47 33.32 -1.01
C LEU A 57 -14.79 32.03 -1.76
N GLY A 58 -14.60 31.99 -3.08
CA GLY A 58 -14.77 30.80 -3.89
C GLY A 58 -13.85 29.65 -3.44
N GLY A 59 -12.60 29.97 -3.10
CA GLY A 59 -11.64 29.02 -2.55
C GLY A 59 -12.10 28.44 -1.20
N VAL A 60 -12.53 29.29 -0.27
CA VAL A 60 -13.05 28.85 1.05
C VAL A 60 -14.28 27.99 0.90
N ILE A 61 -15.26 28.41 0.06
CA ILE A 61 -16.46 27.61 -0.21
C ILE A 61 -16.09 26.28 -0.87
N GLY A 62 -15.21 26.27 -1.86
CA GLY A 62 -14.75 25.04 -2.52
C GLY A 62 -14.10 24.06 -1.56
N VAL A 63 -13.22 24.54 -0.66
CA VAL A 63 -12.60 23.74 0.39
C VAL A 63 -13.67 23.23 1.38
N ALA A 64 -14.58 24.09 1.84
CA ALA A 64 -15.64 23.69 2.76
C ALA A 64 -16.55 22.60 2.16
N ILE A 65 -16.96 22.77 0.90
CA ILE A 65 -17.77 21.79 0.18
C ILE A 65 -16.97 20.47 0.02
N SER A 66 -15.69 20.55 -0.34
CA SER A 66 -14.85 19.37 -0.48
C SER A 66 -14.71 18.58 0.83
N LEU A 67 -14.59 19.28 1.95
CA LEU A 67 -14.52 18.65 3.28
C LEU A 67 -15.83 18.00 3.71
N ILE A 68 -16.98 18.57 3.31
CA ILE A 68 -18.31 18.06 3.65
C ILE A 68 -18.69 16.88 2.75
N ILE A 69 -18.45 17.00 1.43
CA ILE A 69 -18.88 16.00 0.44
C ILE A 69 -17.89 14.84 0.36
N PHE A 70 -16.59 15.12 0.55
CA PHE A 70 -15.51 14.13 0.51
C PHE A 70 -14.78 14.07 1.86
N PRO A 71 -15.46 13.57 2.94
CA PRO A 71 -14.76 13.32 4.18
C PRO A 71 -13.61 12.35 3.91
N ALA A 72 -12.52 12.48 4.68
CA ALA A 72 -11.31 11.68 4.58
C ALA A 72 -11.62 10.17 4.46
N ARG A 73 -11.65 9.65 3.24
CA ARG A 73 -11.97 8.24 2.92
C ARG A 73 -10.75 7.43 2.52
N SER A 74 -9.58 8.05 2.44
CA SER A 74 -8.35 7.41 1.95
C SER A 74 -8.00 6.15 2.76
N ARG A 75 -8.28 6.15 4.07
CA ARG A 75 -8.05 4.99 4.93
C ARG A 75 -8.96 3.81 4.58
N GLY A 76 -10.25 4.05 4.34
CA GLY A 76 -11.18 3.00 3.92
C GLY A 76 -10.82 2.42 2.55
N VAL A 77 -10.43 3.28 1.61
CA VAL A 77 -9.96 2.87 0.29
C VAL A 77 -8.66 2.05 0.42
N LEU A 78 -7.71 2.48 1.24
CA LEU A 78 -6.47 1.73 1.49
C LEU A 78 -6.77 0.36 2.11
N ALA A 79 -7.66 0.29 3.11
CA ALA A 79 -8.06 -0.96 3.73
C ALA A 79 -8.70 -1.93 2.73
N GLN A 80 -9.57 -1.42 1.87
CA GLN A 80 -10.18 -2.20 0.80
C GLN A 80 -9.12 -2.73 -0.18
N ARG A 81 -8.18 -1.89 -0.65
CA ARG A 81 -7.14 -2.30 -1.59
C ARG A 81 -6.17 -3.32 -0.99
N VAL A 82 -5.82 -3.17 0.28
CA VAL A 82 -5.04 -4.20 1.01
C VAL A 82 -5.84 -5.50 1.12
N GLY A 83 -7.15 -5.40 1.38
CA GLY A 83 -8.06 -6.53 1.40
C GLY A 83 -8.09 -7.30 0.08
N ASP A 84 -8.20 -6.59 -1.05
CA ASP A 84 -8.20 -7.18 -2.40
C ASP A 84 -6.89 -7.96 -2.68
N VAL A 85 -5.74 -7.44 -2.22
CA VAL A 85 -4.44 -8.13 -2.35
C VAL A 85 -4.39 -9.38 -1.50
N LEU A 86 -4.85 -9.32 -0.23
CA LEU A 86 -4.82 -10.45 0.69
C LEU A 86 -5.76 -11.57 0.22
N GLU A 87 -6.92 -11.24 -0.34
CA GLU A 87 -7.84 -12.21 -0.93
C GLU A 87 -7.21 -12.95 -2.12
N GLN A 88 -6.49 -12.23 -2.97
CA GLN A 88 -5.77 -12.87 -4.09
C GLN A 88 -4.60 -13.72 -3.60
N CYS A 89 -3.86 -13.30 -2.57
CA CYS A 89 -2.83 -14.13 -1.95
C CYS A 89 -3.43 -15.40 -1.35
N GLU A 90 -4.55 -15.29 -0.61
CA GLU A 90 -5.30 -16.43 -0.05
C GLU A 90 -5.67 -17.42 -1.16
N SER A 91 -6.29 -16.95 -2.24
CA SER A 91 -6.69 -17.77 -3.37
C SER A 91 -5.51 -18.50 -4.03
N LEU A 92 -4.38 -17.80 -4.25
CA LEU A 92 -3.18 -18.39 -4.83
C LEU A 92 -2.55 -19.44 -3.91
N MET A 93 -2.50 -19.21 -2.60
CA MET A 93 -1.98 -20.17 -1.62
C MET A 93 -2.82 -21.44 -1.59
N ARG A 94 -4.16 -21.33 -1.58
CA ARG A 94 -5.06 -22.47 -1.64
C ARG A 94 -4.92 -23.26 -2.94
N SER A 95 -4.87 -22.55 -4.08
CA SER A 95 -4.66 -23.18 -5.39
C SER A 95 -3.32 -23.90 -5.49
N ALA A 96 -2.26 -23.35 -4.90
CA ALA A 96 -0.95 -23.99 -4.85
C ALA A 96 -0.96 -25.23 -3.94
N ALA A 97 -1.66 -25.16 -2.79
CA ALA A 97 -1.84 -26.31 -1.90
C ALA A 97 -2.58 -27.46 -2.59
N ASP A 98 -3.66 -27.14 -3.30
CA ASP A 98 -4.44 -28.13 -4.05
C ASP A 98 -3.62 -28.76 -5.19
N ALA A 99 -2.80 -27.97 -5.88
CA ALA A 99 -1.88 -28.47 -6.90
C ALA A 99 -0.83 -29.45 -6.33
N MET A 100 -0.30 -29.18 -5.13
CA MET A 100 0.64 -30.07 -4.44
C MET A 100 0.01 -31.41 -4.06
N GLU A 101 -1.26 -31.43 -3.63
CA GLU A 101 -1.93 -32.65 -3.19
C GLU A 101 -2.51 -33.47 -4.34
N SER A 102 -3.18 -32.81 -5.29
CA SER A 102 -3.89 -33.50 -6.38
C SER A 102 -3.00 -33.74 -7.60
N GLY A 103 -1.81 -33.11 -7.65
CA GLY A 103 -0.99 -33.07 -8.84
C GLY A 103 -1.64 -32.32 -10.01
N ALA A 104 -2.65 -31.50 -9.74
CA ALA A 104 -3.25 -30.61 -10.74
C ALA A 104 -2.24 -29.59 -11.27
N SER A 105 -2.56 -28.95 -12.39
CA SER A 105 -1.73 -27.87 -12.90
C SER A 105 -1.71 -26.72 -11.89
N PRO A 106 -0.51 -26.21 -11.53
CA PRO A 106 -0.41 -25.07 -10.63
C PRO A 106 -1.06 -23.82 -11.23
N PRO A 107 -1.41 -22.84 -10.38
CA PRO A 107 -1.93 -21.56 -10.87
C PRO A 107 -0.92 -20.93 -11.83
N GLY A 108 -1.32 -20.73 -13.08
CA GLY A 108 -0.46 -20.24 -14.14
C GLY A 108 -0.02 -18.78 -13.90
N VAL A 109 1.03 -18.36 -14.61
CA VAL A 109 1.58 -16.98 -14.56
C VAL A 109 0.50 -15.91 -14.82
N GLY A 110 -0.54 -16.23 -15.59
CA GLY A 110 -1.68 -15.34 -15.84
C GLY A 110 -2.46 -14.95 -14.57
N GLN A 111 -2.51 -15.80 -13.57
CA GLN A 111 -3.18 -15.52 -12.29
C GLN A 111 -2.39 -14.54 -11.38
N GLN A 112 -1.14 -14.28 -11.71
CA GLN A 112 -0.30 -13.33 -10.97
C GLN A 112 -0.45 -11.89 -11.47
N ALA A 113 -0.96 -11.67 -12.68
CA ALA A 113 -1.17 -10.33 -13.23
C ALA A 113 -2.20 -9.52 -12.42
N PRO A 114 -3.34 -10.07 -12.00
CA PRO A 114 -4.29 -9.39 -11.12
C PRO A 114 -3.67 -8.98 -9.79
N LEU A 115 -2.88 -9.86 -9.15
CA LEU A 115 -2.20 -9.57 -7.89
C LEU A 115 -1.20 -8.40 -8.03
N ARG A 116 -0.46 -8.34 -9.13
CA ARG A 116 0.45 -7.22 -9.41
C ARG A 116 -0.31 -5.91 -9.60
N ALA A 117 -1.44 -5.94 -10.32
CA ALA A 117 -2.29 -4.78 -10.52
C ALA A 117 -2.90 -4.29 -9.19
N ALA A 118 -3.37 -5.20 -8.34
CA ALA A 118 -3.90 -4.90 -7.02
C ALA A 118 -2.85 -4.25 -6.10
N LEU A 119 -1.59 -4.73 -6.11
CA LEU A 119 -0.48 -4.11 -5.39
C LEU A 119 -0.18 -2.69 -5.89
N GLY A 120 -0.24 -2.44 -7.20
CA GLY A 120 -0.11 -1.09 -7.75
C GLY A 120 -1.24 -0.15 -7.29
N ALA A 121 -2.47 -0.68 -7.13
CA ALA A 121 -3.58 0.08 -6.57
C ALA A 121 -3.37 0.41 -5.08
N VAL A 122 -2.78 -0.48 -4.28
CA VAL A 122 -2.38 -0.22 -2.88
C VAL A 122 -1.36 0.91 -2.81
N GLU A 123 -0.33 0.91 -3.67
CA GLU A 123 0.67 1.99 -3.71
C GLU A 123 0.06 3.35 -4.05
N THR A 124 -0.90 3.37 -4.97
CA THR A 124 -1.63 4.59 -5.32
C THR A 124 -2.46 5.09 -4.14
N ALA A 125 -3.25 4.20 -3.51
CA ALA A 125 -4.04 4.53 -2.33
C ALA A 125 -3.18 5.01 -1.16
N MET A 126 -1.97 4.47 -0.99
CA MET A 126 -1.01 4.94 0.00
C MET A 126 -0.51 6.35 -0.28
N LYS A 127 -0.18 6.67 -1.53
CA LYS A 127 0.25 8.02 -1.91
C LYS A 127 -0.86 9.04 -1.64
N ASP A 128 -2.11 8.67 -1.91
CA ASP A 128 -3.25 9.53 -1.66
C ASP A 128 -3.51 9.72 -0.16
N ALA A 129 -3.41 8.64 0.63
CA ALA A 129 -3.51 8.70 2.09
C ALA A 129 -2.38 9.58 2.71
N GLU A 130 -1.15 9.49 2.19
CA GLU A 130 -0.03 10.31 2.64
C GLU A 130 -0.23 11.79 2.28
N ARG A 131 -0.76 12.11 1.08
CA ARG A 131 -1.11 13.49 0.69
C ARG A 131 -2.19 14.07 1.59
N GLU A 132 -3.23 13.28 1.90
CA GLU A 132 -4.30 13.68 2.79
C GLU A 132 -3.76 13.95 4.21
N ARG A 133 -2.87 13.13 4.72
CA ARG A 133 -2.17 13.34 5.98
C ARG A 133 -1.33 14.63 5.98
N GLN A 134 -0.57 14.88 4.92
CA GLN A 134 0.26 16.08 4.78
C GLN A 134 -0.58 17.36 4.73
N SER A 135 -1.78 17.31 4.17
CA SER A 135 -2.73 18.43 4.17
C SER A 135 -3.42 18.68 5.51
N ARG A 136 -3.07 17.91 6.56
CA ARG A 136 -3.69 17.93 7.90
C ARG A 136 -5.20 17.62 7.91
N LEU A 137 -5.72 17.02 6.86
CA LEU A 137 -7.12 16.58 6.76
C LEU A 137 -7.33 15.20 7.41
N ALA A 138 -6.26 14.46 7.69
CA ALA A 138 -6.30 13.16 8.33
C ALA A 138 -5.20 13.03 9.39
N ASP A 139 -5.57 12.52 10.56
CA ASP A 139 -4.66 12.39 11.73
C ASP A 139 -4.25 10.92 11.98
N HIS A 140 -4.15 10.10 10.94
CA HIS A 140 -3.80 8.69 11.13
C HIS A 140 -2.45 8.36 10.50
N GLY A 141 -1.70 7.49 11.18
CA GLY A 141 -0.48 6.90 10.62
C GLY A 141 -0.78 6.06 9.39
N VAL A 142 -0.02 6.25 8.31
CA VAL A 142 -0.10 5.42 7.12
C VAL A 142 0.83 4.22 7.34
N PRO A 143 0.33 2.97 7.32
CA PRO A 143 1.14 1.77 7.61
C PRO A 143 2.06 1.42 6.44
N ARG A 144 3.18 2.14 6.29
CA ARG A 144 4.11 2.00 5.16
C ARG A 144 4.77 0.62 5.05
N ALA A 145 4.84 -0.12 6.16
CA ALA A 145 5.45 -1.44 6.19
C ALA A 145 4.57 -2.50 5.54
N VAL A 146 3.24 -2.42 5.69
CA VAL A 146 2.29 -3.42 5.17
C VAL A 146 2.45 -3.66 3.66
N PRO A 147 2.43 -2.65 2.76
CA PRO A 147 2.60 -2.90 1.33
C PRO A 147 3.96 -3.52 0.96
N ARG A 148 5.03 -3.17 1.67
CA ARG A 148 6.35 -3.77 1.42
C ARG A 148 6.35 -5.26 1.73
N THR A 149 5.68 -5.66 2.82
CA THR A 149 5.53 -7.08 3.18
C THR A 149 4.64 -7.80 2.18
N LEU A 150 3.55 -7.19 1.70
CA LEU A 150 2.71 -7.75 0.64
C LEU A 150 3.48 -7.98 -0.67
N TRP A 151 4.38 -7.07 -1.05
CA TRP A 151 5.27 -7.29 -2.21
C TRP A 151 6.21 -8.49 -2.02
N ARG A 152 6.74 -8.70 -0.82
CA ARG A 152 7.57 -9.88 -0.51
C ARG A 152 6.75 -11.17 -0.62
N ILE A 153 5.57 -11.21 0.01
CA ILE A 153 4.65 -12.35 -0.08
C ILE A 153 4.31 -12.67 -1.55
N ARG A 154 3.99 -11.66 -2.35
CA ARG A 154 3.76 -11.86 -3.79
C ARG A 154 4.97 -12.48 -4.48
N ASN A 155 6.18 -12.02 -4.20
CA ASN A 155 7.38 -12.58 -4.81
C ASN A 155 7.61 -14.04 -4.39
N ASP A 156 7.37 -14.36 -3.11
CA ASP A 156 7.46 -15.75 -2.62
C ASP A 156 6.44 -16.65 -3.31
N LEU A 157 5.19 -16.18 -3.48
CA LEU A 157 4.16 -16.91 -4.22
C LEU A 157 4.55 -17.15 -5.69
N VAL A 158 5.23 -16.21 -6.33
CA VAL A 158 5.79 -16.43 -7.68
C VAL A 158 6.79 -17.57 -7.68
N HIS A 159 7.66 -17.64 -6.68
CA HIS A 159 8.65 -18.72 -6.57
C HIS A 159 7.99 -20.06 -6.27
N VAL A 160 7.02 -20.11 -5.36
CA VAL A 160 6.23 -21.32 -5.06
C VAL A 160 5.53 -21.83 -6.31
N THR A 161 4.79 -20.97 -7.02
CA THR A 161 4.04 -21.40 -8.21
C THR A 161 4.95 -21.87 -9.35
N ARG A 162 6.11 -21.21 -9.54
CA ARG A 162 7.11 -21.66 -10.53
C ARG A 162 7.74 -22.99 -10.16
N GLY A 163 8.00 -23.23 -8.88
CA GLY A 163 8.48 -24.53 -8.39
C GLY A 163 7.53 -25.65 -8.79
N LEU A 164 6.23 -25.41 -8.66
CA LEU A 164 5.19 -26.38 -8.98
C LEU A 164 5.00 -26.64 -10.50
N GLU A 165 5.38 -25.69 -11.38
CA GLU A 165 5.33 -25.91 -12.84
C GLU A 165 6.25 -27.04 -13.30
N SER A 166 7.32 -27.27 -12.57
CA SER A 166 8.30 -28.32 -12.84
C SER A 166 8.20 -29.39 -11.77
N ARG A 167 7.39 -30.41 -12.04
CA ARG A 167 7.14 -31.49 -11.06
C ARG A 167 8.42 -32.14 -10.57
N LEU A 168 8.56 -32.20 -9.26
CA LEU A 168 9.54 -33.08 -8.60
C LEU A 168 9.08 -34.53 -8.77
N PRO A 169 10.01 -35.52 -8.78
CA PRO A 169 9.64 -36.94 -8.76
C PRO A 169 8.69 -37.24 -7.61
N ASP A 170 7.69 -38.10 -7.86
CA ASP A 170 6.68 -38.47 -6.85
C ASP A 170 7.33 -39.02 -5.57
N THR A 171 8.48 -39.72 -5.72
CA THR A 171 9.27 -40.22 -4.59
C THR A 171 9.77 -39.11 -3.67
N VAL A 172 10.02 -37.91 -4.17
CA VAL A 172 10.44 -36.74 -3.41
C VAL A 172 9.21 -35.98 -2.89
N GLY A 173 8.26 -35.73 -3.78
CA GLY A 173 7.04 -34.99 -3.46
C GLY A 173 6.22 -35.64 -2.35
N ALA A 174 6.15 -36.98 -2.31
CA ALA A 174 5.43 -37.73 -1.28
C ALA A 174 5.89 -37.40 0.15
N TYR A 175 7.16 -37.03 0.35
CA TYR A 175 7.68 -36.70 1.68
C TYR A 175 7.24 -35.33 2.18
N PHE A 176 7.20 -34.32 1.32
CA PHE A 176 7.02 -32.97 1.84
C PHE A 176 5.79 -32.23 1.28
N HIS A 177 5.26 -32.59 0.10
CA HIS A 177 4.08 -31.91 -0.47
C HIS A 177 2.86 -31.91 0.47
N PRO A 178 2.52 -33.00 1.19
CA PRO A 178 1.39 -32.97 2.11
C PRO A 178 1.56 -31.97 3.27
N ALA A 179 2.78 -31.85 3.80
CA ALA A 179 3.07 -30.88 4.86
C ALA A 179 3.14 -29.45 4.31
N ALA A 180 3.73 -29.28 3.13
CA ALA A 180 3.77 -28.02 2.41
C ALA A 180 2.37 -27.49 2.06
N ALA A 181 1.47 -28.37 1.60
CA ALA A 181 0.09 -28.00 1.31
C ALA A 181 -0.68 -27.57 2.57
N ARG A 182 -0.47 -28.27 3.71
CA ARG A 182 -1.04 -27.83 4.99
C ARG A 182 -0.50 -26.47 5.42
N LEU A 183 0.80 -26.24 5.29
CA LEU A 183 1.40 -24.92 5.57
C LEU A 183 0.80 -23.84 4.68
N LEU A 184 0.68 -24.07 3.38
CA LEU A 184 0.07 -23.09 2.45
C LEU A 184 -1.39 -22.78 2.77
N ARG A 185 -2.20 -23.77 3.17
CA ARG A 185 -3.57 -23.52 3.61
C ARG A 185 -3.60 -22.71 4.90
N HIS A 186 -2.72 -23.01 5.83
CA HIS A 186 -2.58 -22.22 7.04
C HIS A 186 -2.19 -20.77 6.73
N GLU A 187 -1.22 -20.54 5.83
CA GLU A 187 -0.83 -19.18 5.42
C GLU A 187 -1.97 -18.45 4.68
N ALA A 188 -2.83 -19.18 3.97
CA ALA A 188 -4.06 -18.62 3.41
C ALA A 188 -5.05 -18.17 4.51
N ASP A 189 -5.18 -18.95 5.58
CA ASP A 189 -6.01 -18.59 6.75
C ASP A 189 -5.40 -17.36 7.48
N VAL A 190 -4.08 -17.28 7.58
CA VAL A 190 -3.36 -16.08 8.08
C VAL A 190 -3.67 -14.86 7.22
N ALA A 191 -3.63 -14.98 5.89
CA ALA A 191 -3.96 -13.87 4.99
C ALA A 191 -5.41 -13.40 5.18
N ALA A 192 -6.36 -14.33 5.35
CA ALA A 192 -7.77 -14.03 5.63
C ALA A 192 -7.93 -13.31 6.99
N ALA A 193 -7.27 -13.79 8.05
CA ALA A 193 -7.27 -13.15 9.36
C ALA A 193 -6.64 -11.75 9.33
N CYS A 194 -5.54 -11.58 8.60
CA CYS A 194 -4.90 -10.30 8.36
C CYS A 194 -5.82 -9.32 7.62
N ARG A 195 -6.55 -9.77 6.61
CA ARG A 195 -7.55 -8.98 5.87
C ARG A 195 -8.61 -8.43 6.80
N GLN A 196 -9.19 -9.28 7.63
CA GLN A 196 -10.22 -8.88 8.58
C GLN A 196 -9.67 -7.92 9.64
N ALA A 197 -8.53 -8.24 10.24
CA ALA A 197 -7.90 -7.41 11.26
C ALA A 197 -7.56 -6.01 10.75
N PHE A 198 -7.02 -5.92 9.51
CA PHE A 198 -6.67 -4.64 8.90
C PHE A 198 -7.91 -3.78 8.59
N ALA A 199 -9.00 -4.40 8.08
CA ALA A 199 -10.25 -3.71 7.81
C ALA A 199 -10.92 -3.17 9.09
N GLU A 200 -10.89 -3.96 10.17
CA GLU A 200 -11.51 -3.63 11.47
C GLU A 200 -10.58 -2.83 12.40
N HIS A 201 -9.33 -2.56 12.00
CA HIS A 201 -8.33 -1.84 12.80
C HIS A 201 -8.08 -2.50 14.17
N ARG A 202 -8.03 -3.80 14.19
CA ARG A 202 -7.74 -4.61 15.37
C ARG A 202 -6.51 -5.48 15.18
N ARG A 203 -6.01 -6.05 16.25
CA ARG A 203 -4.95 -7.06 16.18
C ARG A 203 -5.43 -8.31 15.49
N VAL A 204 -4.51 -9.00 14.86
CA VAL A 204 -4.77 -10.30 14.24
C VAL A 204 -5.09 -11.31 15.34
N VAL A 205 -6.13 -12.11 15.14
CA VAL A 205 -6.43 -13.23 16.05
C VAL A 205 -5.30 -14.24 15.95
N PRO A 206 -4.70 -14.67 17.07
CA PRO A 206 -3.61 -15.63 17.05
C PRO A 206 -4.00 -16.93 16.32
N LEU A 207 -3.13 -17.37 15.44
CA LEU A 207 -3.22 -18.65 14.72
C LEU A 207 -1.97 -19.48 15.07
N ASP A 208 -2.12 -20.80 15.11
CA ASP A 208 -1.03 -21.72 15.49
C ASP A 208 -0.06 -21.95 14.30
N SER A 209 0.64 -20.89 13.90
CA SER A 209 1.58 -20.91 12.77
C SER A 209 2.83 -21.74 13.07
N GLU A 210 3.28 -21.75 14.31
CA GLU A 210 4.47 -22.50 14.75
C GLU A 210 4.28 -24.01 14.54
N ARG A 211 3.12 -24.54 14.84
CA ARG A 211 2.80 -25.95 14.65
C ARG A 211 2.89 -26.37 13.18
N HIS A 212 2.23 -25.63 12.29
CA HIS A 212 2.22 -25.96 10.87
C HIS A 212 3.60 -25.83 10.23
N TYR A 213 4.40 -24.86 10.69
CA TYR A 213 5.78 -24.72 10.24
C TYR A 213 6.67 -25.86 10.79
N ALA A 214 6.49 -26.30 12.04
CA ALA A 214 7.21 -27.43 12.61
C ALA A 214 6.90 -28.71 11.84
N GLU A 215 5.64 -29.00 11.52
CA GLU A 215 5.25 -30.16 10.70
C GLU A 215 5.95 -30.13 9.32
N PHE A 216 6.07 -28.98 8.69
CA PHE A 216 6.80 -28.80 7.44
C PHE A 216 8.30 -29.02 7.60
N ALA A 217 8.92 -28.49 8.67
CA ALA A 217 10.32 -28.68 8.96
C ALA A 217 10.65 -30.15 9.24
N ASP A 218 9.80 -30.86 9.94
CA ASP A 218 9.93 -32.30 10.20
C ASP A 218 9.85 -33.12 8.90
N ALA A 219 8.96 -32.78 7.99
CA ALA A 219 8.88 -33.43 6.68
C ALA A 219 10.18 -33.25 5.87
N ILE A 220 10.82 -32.08 5.92
CA ILE A 220 12.11 -31.84 5.31
C ILE A 220 13.21 -32.66 6.00
N ALA A 221 13.18 -32.80 7.32
CA ALA A 221 14.13 -33.61 8.07
C ALA A 221 14.01 -35.11 7.69
N GLN A 222 12.78 -35.62 7.54
CA GLN A 222 12.51 -36.97 7.07
C GLN A 222 13.02 -37.20 5.64
N LEU A 223 12.81 -36.25 4.73
CA LEU A 223 13.33 -36.30 3.36
C LEU A 223 14.85 -36.40 3.35
N ARG A 224 15.52 -35.63 4.21
CA ARG A 224 16.99 -35.70 4.37
C ARG A 224 17.45 -37.05 4.93
N ALA A 225 16.79 -37.56 5.97
CA ALA A 225 17.10 -38.83 6.59
C ALA A 225 16.95 -40.01 5.61
N ALA A 226 15.90 -39.96 4.80
CA ALA A 226 15.64 -40.96 3.75
C ALA A 226 16.64 -40.90 2.57
N GLN A 227 17.49 -39.89 2.52
CA GLN A 227 18.53 -39.67 1.49
C GLN A 227 17.94 -39.67 0.05
N VAL A 228 16.68 -39.35 -0.13
CA VAL A 228 15.98 -39.39 -1.41
C VAL A 228 16.63 -38.47 -2.45
N ALA A 229 17.25 -37.38 -1.99
CA ALA A 229 17.96 -36.45 -2.85
C ALA A 229 19.22 -37.03 -3.54
N LYS A 230 19.78 -38.16 -3.06
CA LYS A 230 20.97 -38.79 -3.67
C LYS A 230 20.74 -39.28 -5.12
N GLY A 231 19.50 -39.58 -5.50
CA GLY A 231 19.15 -40.03 -6.85
C GLY A 231 18.75 -38.91 -7.81
N LEU A 232 18.76 -37.66 -7.34
CA LEU A 232 18.36 -36.50 -8.13
C LEU A 232 19.55 -35.93 -8.90
N ASP A 233 19.32 -35.44 -10.10
CA ASP A 233 20.30 -34.60 -10.81
C ASP A 233 20.44 -33.21 -10.17
N PHE A 234 21.44 -32.46 -10.61
CA PHE A 234 21.76 -31.14 -10.05
C PHE A 234 20.58 -30.14 -10.22
N GLU A 235 19.86 -30.23 -11.33
CA GLU A 235 18.74 -29.35 -11.62
C GLU A 235 17.55 -29.63 -10.67
N MET A 236 17.21 -30.89 -10.46
CA MET A 236 16.17 -31.29 -9.53
C MET A 236 16.50 -30.95 -8.08
N ILE A 237 17.77 -31.09 -7.68
CA ILE A 237 18.25 -30.66 -6.37
C ILE A 237 18.03 -29.15 -6.21
N GLY A 238 18.40 -28.36 -7.21
CA GLY A 238 18.20 -26.90 -7.19
C GLY A 238 16.73 -26.52 -7.07
N ARG A 239 15.84 -27.21 -7.79
CA ARG A 239 14.38 -27.00 -7.72
C ARG A 239 13.83 -27.33 -6.34
N LEU A 240 14.16 -28.48 -5.78
CA LEU A 240 13.73 -28.91 -4.45
C LEU A 240 14.13 -27.88 -3.38
N PHE A 241 15.39 -27.42 -3.38
CA PHE A 241 15.83 -26.40 -2.44
C PHE A 241 15.15 -25.06 -2.68
N GLY A 242 14.93 -24.69 -3.94
CA GLY A 242 14.22 -23.46 -4.31
C GLY A 242 12.78 -23.45 -3.77
N GLU A 243 12.06 -24.57 -3.91
CA GLU A 243 10.68 -24.71 -3.42
C GLU A 243 10.62 -24.68 -1.89
N ILE A 244 11.50 -25.43 -1.19
CA ILE A 244 11.61 -25.40 0.27
C ILE A 244 11.91 -23.99 0.75
N PHE A 245 12.88 -23.31 0.13
CA PHE A 245 13.25 -21.95 0.50
C PHE A 245 12.11 -20.95 0.29
N ALA A 246 11.40 -21.05 -0.84
CA ALA A 246 10.27 -20.16 -1.14
C ALA A 246 9.14 -20.30 -0.08
N LEU A 247 8.81 -21.52 0.33
CA LEU A 247 7.82 -21.78 1.38
C LEU A 247 8.28 -21.24 2.75
N GLN A 248 9.55 -21.41 3.09
CA GLN A 248 10.11 -20.84 4.32
C GLN A 248 10.07 -19.30 4.32
N GLN A 249 10.37 -18.65 3.18
CA GLN A 249 10.29 -17.21 3.08
C GLN A 249 8.86 -16.71 3.13
N LEU A 250 7.93 -17.41 2.48
CA LEU A 250 6.51 -17.10 2.55
C LEU A 250 6.01 -17.10 3.99
N HIS A 251 6.29 -18.17 4.75
CA HIS A 251 5.95 -18.26 6.17
C HIS A 251 6.50 -17.08 6.98
N ARG A 252 7.79 -16.76 6.84
CA ARG A 252 8.42 -15.62 7.53
C ARG A 252 7.75 -14.29 7.17
N ASN A 253 7.42 -14.10 5.89
CA ASN A 253 6.79 -12.87 5.44
C ASN A 253 5.32 -12.76 5.88
N CYS A 254 4.58 -13.88 6.01
CA CYS A 254 3.25 -13.91 6.61
C CYS A 254 3.31 -13.59 8.12
N THR A 255 4.28 -14.12 8.83
CA THR A 255 4.53 -13.76 10.25
C THR A 255 4.88 -12.28 10.41
N ASP A 256 5.75 -11.73 9.54
CA ASP A 256 6.05 -10.28 9.54
C ASP A 256 4.79 -9.45 9.22
N LEU A 257 3.92 -9.92 8.33
CA LEU A 257 2.66 -9.23 8.02
C LEU A 257 1.76 -9.10 9.24
N ILE A 258 1.60 -10.16 10.04
CA ILE A 258 0.85 -10.13 11.31
C ILE A 258 1.42 -9.02 12.19
N ALA A 259 2.73 -9.00 12.42
CA ALA A 259 3.38 -7.99 13.25
C ALA A 259 3.14 -6.56 12.73
N ARG A 260 3.21 -6.33 11.39
CA ARG A 260 2.96 -5.00 10.80
C ARG A 260 1.51 -4.55 10.93
N ILE A 261 0.56 -5.47 10.83
CA ILE A 261 -0.87 -5.16 11.03
C ILE A 261 -1.14 -4.85 12.49
N ASP A 262 -0.57 -5.62 13.41
CA ASP A 262 -0.70 -5.37 14.85
C ASP A 262 -0.09 -4.02 15.26
N GLU A 263 1.07 -3.66 14.71
CA GLU A 263 1.67 -2.32 14.89
C GLU A 263 0.74 -1.22 14.37
N ALA A 264 0.12 -1.43 13.20
CA ALA A 264 -0.79 -0.46 12.60
C ALA A 264 -2.09 -0.30 13.42
N ALA A 265 -2.55 -1.37 14.08
CA ALA A 265 -3.73 -1.35 14.93
C ALA A 265 -3.49 -0.62 16.26
N VAL A 266 -2.26 -0.65 16.79
CA VAL A 266 -1.89 -0.05 18.08
C VAL A 266 -1.43 1.40 17.93
N ALA A 267 -1.03 1.84 16.72
CA ALA A 267 -0.54 3.19 16.48
C ALA A 267 -1.61 4.22 16.92
N PRO A 268 -1.39 5.02 17.99
CA PRO A 268 -2.37 5.99 18.44
C PRO A 268 -2.62 7.01 17.36
N ALA A 269 -3.88 7.36 17.13
CA ALA A 269 -4.22 8.61 16.47
C ALA A 269 -3.51 9.72 17.28
N GLN A 270 -2.45 10.30 16.72
CA GLN A 270 -1.75 11.40 17.39
C GLN A 270 -2.69 12.61 17.41
N HIS A 271 -3.52 12.68 18.46
CA HIS A 271 -4.23 13.88 18.82
C HIS A 271 -3.21 14.98 19.16
N ARG A 272 -2.73 15.67 18.16
CA ARG A 272 -2.19 17.02 18.36
C ARG A 272 -3.33 18.01 18.30
N LEU A 273 -4.17 17.98 19.32
CA LEU A 273 -4.93 19.15 19.72
C LEU A 273 -3.90 20.22 20.09
N PHE A 274 -3.97 21.35 19.40
CA PHE A 274 -3.36 22.64 19.64
C PHE A 274 -2.39 22.68 20.83
N GLY A 275 -1.10 22.64 20.56
CA GLY A 275 -0.06 22.87 21.54
C GLY A 275 -0.25 24.24 22.16
N ARG A 276 -0.72 24.26 23.37
CA ARG A 276 -0.74 25.40 24.27
C ARG A 276 0.73 25.80 24.50
N ARG A 277 1.14 26.84 23.79
CA ARG A 277 2.36 27.58 24.09
C ARG A 277 2.06 28.32 25.40
N GLY A 278 2.60 27.88 26.49
CA GLY A 278 2.40 28.53 27.78
C GLY A 278 3.43 28.05 28.79
N ASP A 279 4.32 28.97 29.11
CA ASP A 279 4.98 29.13 30.39
C ASP A 279 6.11 28.15 30.76
N GLN A 280 7.30 28.49 30.31
CA GLN A 280 8.53 28.17 31.04
C GLN A 280 8.83 29.34 31.99
N THR A 281 8.26 29.32 33.17
CA THR A 281 8.80 30.07 34.34
C THR A 281 10.05 29.31 34.80
N MET A 282 11.20 29.96 34.67
CA MET A 282 12.45 29.54 35.30
C MET A 282 12.32 29.54 36.81
N PRO A 283 12.78 28.51 37.53
CA PRO A 283 13.06 28.68 38.96
C PRO A 283 14.41 29.36 39.15
N SER A 284 14.38 30.52 39.77
CA SER A 284 15.54 31.19 40.35
C SER A 284 16.10 30.34 41.48
N SER A 285 17.40 30.01 41.36
CA SER A 285 18.20 29.45 42.47
C SER A 285 18.51 30.51 43.55
N PRO A 286 18.64 30.13 44.80
CA PRO A 286 19.55 30.78 45.75
C PRO A 286 20.96 30.17 45.69
#